data_1f7d248a62ddc2fc889adccd27a8cc2b
#
_entry.id   1f7d248a62ddc2fc889adccd27a8cc2b
#
_cell.length_a   1.000
_cell.length_b   1.000
_cell.length_c   1.000
_cell.angle_alpha   90.00
_cell.angle_beta   90.00
_cell.angle_gamma   90.00
#
_symmetry.space_group_name_H-M   'P 1'
#
loop_
_entity.id
_entity.type
_entity.pdbx_description
1 polymer ?
#
loop_
_entity_poly.entity_id
_entity_poly.type
_entity_poly.pdbx_seq_one_letter_code
_entity_poly.pdbx_strand_id
1 'polypeptide(L)'
;MGKVELFLLPVIKRIVFFFVPLWLLLFVVYELIFDLDMGNAWHSLTFYISLISLTNFGGYRHKMMEEPIPDFEMIETYSSARWKTISNTDQTFVFRPRFDFPYNLMSGETVKVDRVDGKVKVEGPAYYVDSWVRDYKGKRNPIRNRFALVVIPAMVIVLLLAPILYGTGVIADWKIMYHNHRARDVDRIVIADAAASGNTENNSINDGFAVTYADRIFWVRDNLDLVSISDDFQEQNYLIDKTSGSGISRLNIVESWIFYTEGKILNRMRLDGTEKETIYKAGYLLDVHVIGNDIYFISFMDRFAVHRMDVNGQNLERFIDKDVIDIAIIEGRLFYSYEEDGTGALESVDLDGKNRKLELEKPIQDLVYAGDTFYFLGFDDNKLYSYSGEAGTAPAILVDEPVSSYIAAEEGIYYSLFSKEGAYPGNGLYKLALDGSKQVLLDAANS
;
A
#
# COMPACT_ATOMS: atom_id res chain seq x y z
N MET A 1 -43.38 14.67 -19.51
CA MET A 1 -42.20 14.48 -18.59
C MET A 1 -41.30 15.69 -18.66
N GLY A 2 -41.03 16.34 -17.54
CA GLY A 2 -40.12 17.48 -17.51
C GLY A 2 -38.66 17.07 -17.78
N LYS A 3 -37.84 18.00 -18.29
CA LYS A 3 -36.40 17.72 -18.57
C LYS A 3 -35.64 17.19 -17.34
N VAL A 4 -36.08 17.53 -16.14
CA VAL A 4 -35.53 17.10 -14.87
C VAL A 4 -35.83 15.63 -14.57
N GLU A 5 -37.06 15.16 -14.85
CA GLU A 5 -37.44 13.75 -14.69
C GLU A 5 -36.70 12.84 -15.65
N LEU A 6 -36.46 13.29 -16.88
CA LEU A 6 -35.68 12.55 -17.90
C LEU A 6 -34.20 12.36 -17.54
N PHE A 7 -33.67 13.23 -16.66
CA PHE A 7 -32.27 13.14 -16.21
C PHE A 7 -32.14 12.45 -14.86
N LEU A 8 -32.93 12.84 -13.87
CA LEU A 8 -32.79 12.34 -12.49
C LEU A 8 -33.27 10.91 -12.30
N LEU A 9 -34.36 10.52 -12.93
CA LEU A 9 -34.94 9.19 -12.78
C LEU A 9 -33.96 8.05 -13.16
N PRO A 10 -33.25 8.11 -14.30
CA PRO A 10 -32.20 7.12 -14.62
C PRO A 10 -31.04 7.08 -13.62
N VAL A 11 -30.63 8.24 -13.07
CA VAL A 11 -29.57 8.33 -12.04
C VAL A 11 -30.02 7.65 -10.76
N ILE A 12 -31.21 8.01 -10.27
CA ILE A 12 -31.77 7.44 -9.04
C ILE A 12 -31.94 5.93 -9.17
N LYS A 13 -32.51 5.45 -10.27
CA LYS A 13 -32.64 4.01 -10.52
C LYS A 13 -31.30 3.29 -10.46
N ARG A 14 -30.25 3.88 -11.02
CA ARG A 14 -28.93 3.28 -11.03
C ARG A 14 -28.28 3.26 -9.67
N ILE A 15 -28.40 4.33 -8.89
CA ILE A 15 -27.93 4.38 -7.52
C ILE A 15 -28.64 3.30 -6.70
N VAL A 16 -29.97 3.27 -6.72
CA VAL A 16 -30.78 2.37 -5.88
C VAL A 16 -30.63 0.90 -6.28
N PHE A 17 -30.60 0.59 -7.59
CA PHE A 17 -30.66 -0.81 -8.05
C PHE A 17 -29.30 -1.42 -8.41
N PHE A 18 -28.26 -0.62 -8.48
CA PHE A 18 -26.93 -1.13 -8.79
C PHE A 18 -25.88 -0.71 -7.77
N PHE A 19 -25.73 0.59 -7.52
CA PHE A 19 -24.69 1.12 -6.65
C PHE A 19 -24.88 0.66 -5.20
N VAL A 20 -26.05 0.88 -4.63
CA VAL A 20 -26.35 0.54 -3.22
C VAL A 20 -26.26 -0.97 -2.96
N PRO A 21 -26.85 -1.86 -3.76
CA PRO A 21 -26.70 -3.31 -3.55
C PRO A 21 -25.27 -3.80 -3.69
N LEU A 22 -24.50 -3.29 -4.66
CA LEU A 22 -23.10 -3.65 -4.81
C LEU A 22 -22.26 -3.15 -3.63
N TRP A 23 -22.47 -1.93 -3.19
CA TRP A 23 -21.77 -1.36 -2.05
C TRP A 23 -22.09 -2.13 -0.76
N LEU A 24 -23.35 -2.45 -0.51
CA LEU A 24 -23.77 -3.27 0.64
C LEU A 24 -23.17 -4.68 0.57
N LEU A 25 -23.11 -5.30 -0.61
CA LEU A 25 -22.49 -6.60 -0.78
C LEU A 25 -21.01 -6.56 -0.40
N LEU A 26 -20.27 -5.55 -0.87
CA LEU A 26 -18.85 -5.37 -0.55
C LEU A 26 -18.65 -5.09 0.94
N PHE A 27 -19.50 -4.25 1.54
CA PHE A 27 -19.47 -3.97 2.97
C PHE A 27 -19.66 -5.27 3.79
N VAL A 28 -20.70 -6.05 3.47
CA VAL A 28 -20.93 -7.34 4.17
C VAL A 28 -19.76 -8.29 4.02
N VAL A 29 -19.20 -8.39 2.81
CA VAL A 29 -18.08 -9.30 2.55
C VAL A 29 -16.81 -8.86 3.28
N TYR A 30 -16.45 -7.58 3.19
CA TYR A 30 -15.17 -7.13 3.74
C TYR A 30 -15.23 -6.91 5.24
N GLU A 31 -16.20 -6.15 5.73
CA GLU A 31 -16.27 -5.75 7.14
C GLU A 31 -16.89 -6.84 8.03
N LEU A 32 -17.98 -7.53 7.57
CA LEU A 32 -18.70 -8.45 8.43
C LEU A 32 -18.27 -9.91 8.29
N ILE A 33 -17.79 -10.36 7.12
CA ILE A 33 -17.39 -11.77 6.94
C ILE A 33 -15.89 -11.94 7.15
N PHE A 34 -15.06 -11.03 6.64
CA PHE A 34 -13.61 -11.14 6.69
C PHE A 34 -12.96 -10.22 7.73
N ASP A 35 -13.74 -9.40 8.44
CA ASP A 35 -13.24 -8.45 9.46
C ASP A 35 -12.06 -7.61 8.97
N LEU A 36 -12.15 -7.13 7.73
CA LEU A 36 -11.14 -6.31 7.09
C LEU A 36 -11.49 -4.85 7.25
N ASP A 37 -10.74 -4.11 8.05
CA ASP A 37 -10.84 -2.65 8.09
C ASP A 37 -10.38 -2.06 6.74
N MET A 38 -11.36 -1.65 5.97
CA MET A 38 -11.13 -1.04 4.66
C MET A 38 -10.78 0.46 4.75
N GLY A 39 -10.97 1.09 5.92
CA GLY A 39 -10.59 2.48 6.19
C GLY A 39 -10.70 3.41 4.97
N ASN A 40 -9.58 4.02 4.57
CA ASN A 40 -9.51 4.90 3.40
C ASN A 40 -9.77 4.20 2.05
N ALA A 41 -9.68 2.87 1.97
CA ALA A 41 -9.98 2.15 0.74
C ALA A 41 -11.46 2.24 0.34
N TRP A 42 -12.38 2.44 1.29
CA TRP A 42 -13.79 2.71 1.01
C TRP A 42 -13.99 3.94 0.14
N HIS A 43 -13.24 5.01 0.37
CA HIS A 43 -13.33 6.23 -0.45
C HIS A 43 -12.91 5.96 -1.90
N SER A 44 -11.81 5.26 -2.10
CA SER A 44 -11.32 4.87 -3.42
C SER A 44 -12.30 3.93 -4.14
N LEU A 45 -12.81 2.91 -3.46
CA LEU A 45 -13.78 1.97 -3.99
C LEU A 45 -15.08 2.68 -4.39
N THR A 46 -15.61 3.54 -3.52
CA THR A 46 -16.79 4.35 -3.77
C THR A 46 -16.60 5.27 -4.98
N PHE A 47 -15.44 5.89 -5.11
CA PHE A 47 -15.08 6.71 -6.27
C PHE A 47 -15.08 5.90 -7.58
N TYR A 48 -14.43 4.74 -7.60
CA TYR A 48 -14.38 3.87 -8.80
C TYR A 48 -15.75 3.33 -9.18
N ILE A 49 -16.57 2.89 -8.23
CA ILE A 49 -17.93 2.41 -8.50
C ILE A 49 -18.77 3.55 -9.06
N SER A 50 -18.64 4.77 -8.52
CA SER A 50 -19.31 5.97 -9.01
C SER A 50 -18.90 6.30 -10.44
N LEU A 51 -17.60 6.26 -10.75
CA LEU A 51 -17.05 6.53 -12.08
C LEU A 51 -17.56 5.50 -13.11
N ILE A 52 -17.51 4.20 -12.80
CA ILE A 52 -18.07 3.14 -13.65
C ILE A 52 -19.57 3.36 -13.86
N SER A 53 -20.25 3.84 -12.81
CA SER A 53 -21.66 4.16 -12.91
C SER A 53 -21.93 5.32 -13.84
N LEU A 54 -21.12 6.35 -13.87
CA LEU A 54 -21.27 7.52 -14.73
C LEU A 54 -20.96 7.22 -16.21
N THR A 55 -20.01 6.34 -16.52
CA THR A 55 -19.59 6.06 -17.91
C THR A 55 -20.69 5.49 -18.80
N ASN A 56 -21.69 4.83 -18.24
CA ASN A 56 -22.82 4.23 -18.97
C ASN A 56 -24.12 5.06 -18.92
N PHE A 57 -24.05 6.28 -18.40
CA PHE A 57 -25.21 7.12 -18.15
C PHE A 57 -26.04 7.42 -19.41
N GLY A 58 -25.40 7.59 -20.57
CA GLY A 58 -26.06 7.86 -21.83
C GLY A 58 -27.05 6.78 -22.28
N GLY A 59 -26.84 5.52 -21.85
CA GLY A 59 -27.70 4.40 -22.19
C GLY A 59 -29.09 4.42 -21.54
N TYR A 60 -29.27 5.17 -20.45
CA TYR A 60 -30.54 5.28 -19.71
C TYR A 60 -31.40 6.45 -20.14
N ARG A 61 -30.88 7.32 -21.00
CA ARG A 61 -31.70 8.41 -21.56
C ARG A 61 -32.83 7.83 -22.39
N HIS A 62 -33.98 8.40 -22.23
CA HIS A 62 -35.10 8.09 -23.09
C HIS A 62 -34.75 8.46 -24.54
N LYS A 63 -34.91 7.53 -25.46
CA LYS A 63 -34.62 7.70 -26.87
C LYS A 63 -35.85 7.37 -27.69
N MET A 64 -36.05 8.14 -28.73
CA MET A 64 -37.07 7.92 -29.72
C MET A 64 -36.40 7.86 -31.09
N MET A 65 -36.73 6.86 -31.88
CA MET A 65 -36.25 6.69 -33.25
C MET A 65 -37.43 6.39 -34.19
N GLU A 66 -37.38 6.96 -35.36
CA GLU A 66 -38.30 6.61 -36.45
C GLU A 66 -37.53 5.84 -37.50
N GLU A 67 -37.99 4.63 -37.82
CA GLU A 67 -37.38 3.77 -38.83
C GLU A 67 -38.42 3.38 -39.86
N PRO A 68 -38.07 3.40 -41.16
CA PRO A 68 -38.94 2.85 -42.21
C PRO A 68 -38.99 1.35 -42.06
N ILE A 69 -40.18 0.78 -41.93
CA ILE A 69 -40.37 -0.66 -41.83
C ILE A 69 -41.16 -1.15 -43.06
N PRO A 70 -40.60 -2.09 -43.78
CA PRO A 70 -41.28 -2.65 -44.95
C PRO A 70 -42.51 -3.52 -44.58
N ASP A 71 -42.51 -4.11 -43.36
CA ASP A 71 -43.51 -5.09 -42.98
C ASP A 71 -43.73 -5.10 -41.46
N PHE A 72 -44.85 -4.44 -41.05
CA PHE A 72 -45.20 -4.36 -39.63
C PHE A 72 -45.72 -5.70 -39.08
N GLU A 73 -46.27 -6.59 -39.92
CA GLU A 73 -46.72 -7.94 -39.53
C GLU A 73 -45.59 -8.84 -39.10
N MET A 74 -44.41 -8.64 -39.67
CA MET A 74 -43.19 -9.38 -39.26
C MET A 74 -42.74 -9.02 -37.81
N ILE A 75 -43.13 -7.88 -37.26
CA ILE A 75 -42.81 -7.52 -35.86
C ILE A 75 -43.54 -8.45 -34.91
N GLU A 76 -44.70 -8.93 -35.23
CA GLU A 76 -45.48 -9.86 -34.41
C GLU A 76 -44.75 -11.23 -34.26
N THR A 77 -44.13 -11.70 -35.35
CA THR A 77 -43.34 -12.93 -35.34
C THR A 77 -41.92 -12.72 -34.80
N TYR A 78 -41.51 -11.47 -34.57
CA TYR A 78 -40.19 -11.09 -34.11
C TYR A 78 -39.98 -11.32 -32.60
N SER A 79 -40.48 -12.42 -32.06
CA SER A 79 -40.06 -12.90 -30.76
C SER A 79 -38.68 -13.51 -30.85
N SER A 80 -37.65 -12.68 -30.95
CA SER A 80 -36.27 -13.16 -30.90
C SER A 80 -36.00 -13.85 -29.57
N ALA A 81 -34.98 -14.71 -29.53
CA ALA A 81 -34.54 -15.29 -28.28
C ALA A 81 -34.17 -14.25 -27.18
N ARG A 82 -34.04 -12.98 -27.58
CA ARG A 82 -33.66 -11.86 -26.69
C ARG A 82 -34.83 -11.03 -26.14
N TRP A 83 -35.96 -10.94 -26.88
CA TRP A 83 -37.08 -10.07 -26.56
C TRP A 83 -38.32 -10.89 -26.26
N LYS A 84 -39.08 -10.47 -25.26
CA LYS A 84 -40.40 -11.00 -24.90
C LYS A 84 -41.42 -9.93 -25.19
N THR A 85 -42.47 -10.23 -25.93
CA THR A 85 -43.63 -9.38 -26.12
C THR A 85 -44.45 -9.36 -24.85
N ILE A 86 -44.69 -8.18 -24.33
CA ILE A 86 -45.47 -7.92 -23.09
C ILE A 86 -46.93 -7.60 -23.48
N SER A 87 -47.10 -6.75 -24.47
CA SER A 87 -48.43 -6.46 -25.03
C SER A 87 -48.37 -6.25 -26.52
N ASN A 88 -49.46 -6.58 -27.19
CA ASN A 88 -49.64 -6.46 -28.63
C ASN A 88 -51.02 -5.89 -28.88
N THR A 89 -51.08 -4.79 -29.63
CA THR A 89 -52.28 -4.20 -30.14
C THR A 89 -52.08 -3.91 -31.63
N ASP A 90 -53.16 -3.67 -32.41
CA ASP A 90 -53.10 -3.46 -33.87
C ASP A 90 -52.11 -2.37 -34.32
N GLN A 91 -51.70 -1.49 -33.43
CA GLN A 91 -50.79 -0.36 -33.72
C GLN A 91 -49.54 -0.27 -32.83
N THR A 92 -49.50 -1.03 -31.73
CA THR A 92 -48.46 -0.89 -30.70
C THR A 92 -47.99 -2.24 -30.18
N PHE A 93 -46.69 -2.44 -30.18
CA PHE A 93 -46.01 -3.57 -29.52
C PHE A 93 -45.19 -3.06 -28.36
N VAL A 94 -45.15 -3.79 -27.23
CA VAL A 94 -44.29 -3.53 -26.11
C VAL A 94 -43.39 -4.74 -25.88
N PHE A 95 -42.09 -4.52 -26.00
CA PHE A 95 -41.08 -5.54 -25.81
C PHE A 95 -40.28 -5.33 -24.54
N ARG A 96 -39.91 -6.43 -23.91
CA ARG A 96 -38.98 -6.46 -22.78
C ARG A 96 -37.80 -7.42 -23.11
N PRO A 97 -36.54 -7.09 -22.80
CA PRO A 97 -35.47 -8.06 -22.97
C PRO A 97 -35.70 -9.28 -22.04
N ARG A 98 -35.43 -10.48 -22.53
CA ARG A 98 -35.59 -11.72 -21.75
C ARG A 98 -34.55 -11.83 -20.64
N PHE A 99 -33.35 -11.39 -20.92
CA PHE A 99 -32.24 -11.38 -19.97
C PHE A 99 -31.36 -10.18 -20.24
N ASP A 100 -31.25 -9.31 -19.24
CA ASP A 100 -30.33 -8.17 -19.22
C ASP A 100 -29.96 -7.85 -17.76
N PHE A 101 -29.07 -8.66 -17.21
CA PHE A 101 -28.58 -8.49 -15.86
C PHE A 101 -27.58 -7.33 -15.80
N PRO A 102 -27.62 -6.46 -14.79
CA PRO A 102 -28.60 -6.41 -13.67
C PRO A 102 -29.85 -5.58 -13.96
N TYR A 103 -29.91 -4.90 -15.09
CA TYR A 103 -30.86 -3.81 -15.34
C TYR A 103 -32.32 -4.26 -15.46
N ASN A 104 -32.58 -5.31 -16.21
CA ASN A 104 -33.94 -5.76 -16.49
C ASN A 104 -34.62 -6.40 -15.28
N LEU A 105 -33.87 -7.02 -14.39
CA LEU A 105 -34.41 -7.61 -13.16
C LEU A 105 -35.02 -6.58 -12.22
N MET A 106 -34.51 -5.33 -12.26
CA MET A 106 -34.79 -4.30 -11.26
C MET A 106 -35.64 -3.16 -11.80
N SER A 107 -35.52 -2.79 -13.08
CA SER A 107 -36.21 -1.59 -13.61
C SER A 107 -37.52 -1.86 -14.37
N GLY A 108 -37.67 -3.10 -14.87
CA GLY A 108 -38.88 -3.46 -15.63
C GLY A 108 -39.10 -2.65 -16.93
N GLU A 109 -38.04 -1.95 -17.40
CA GLU A 109 -38.15 -1.04 -18.54
C GLU A 109 -38.40 -1.80 -19.84
N THR A 110 -39.15 -1.17 -20.75
CA THR A 110 -39.63 -1.76 -22.01
C THR A 110 -39.30 -0.87 -23.19
N VAL A 111 -39.34 -1.46 -24.39
CA VAL A 111 -39.30 -0.75 -25.65
C VAL A 111 -40.70 -0.77 -26.22
N LYS A 112 -41.24 0.41 -26.51
CA LYS A 112 -42.55 0.61 -27.16
C LYS A 112 -42.30 0.85 -28.64
N VAL A 113 -43.08 0.15 -29.48
CA VAL A 113 -42.96 0.21 -30.94
C VAL A 113 -44.33 0.53 -31.49
N ASP A 114 -44.51 1.73 -32.00
CA ASP A 114 -45.79 2.24 -32.54
C ASP A 114 -45.70 2.35 -34.06
N ARG A 115 -46.78 2.03 -34.77
CA ARG A 115 -46.96 2.30 -36.19
C ARG A 115 -47.48 3.69 -36.43
N VAL A 116 -46.73 4.53 -37.15
CA VAL A 116 -47.12 5.91 -37.47
C VAL A 116 -46.74 6.21 -38.92
N ASP A 117 -47.73 6.50 -39.75
CA ASP A 117 -47.55 6.98 -41.14
C ASP A 117 -46.54 6.15 -42.00
N GLY A 118 -46.64 4.82 -41.98
CA GLY A 118 -45.75 3.96 -42.73
C GLY A 118 -44.31 3.81 -42.19
N LYS A 119 -44.09 4.34 -40.99
CA LYS A 119 -42.84 4.17 -40.24
C LYS A 119 -43.13 3.53 -38.89
N VAL A 120 -42.11 3.00 -38.29
CA VAL A 120 -42.16 2.52 -36.90
C VAL A 120 -41.43 3.50 -36.01
N LYS A 121 -42.15 3.97 -35.02
CA LYS A 121 -41.64 4.79 -33.93
C LYS A 121 -41.26 3.88 -32.79
N VAL A 122 -39.94 3.84 -32.45
CA VAL A 122 -39.38 3.05 -31.35
C VAL A 122 -39.03 3.96 -30.21
N GLU A 123 -39.56 3.68 -29.02
CA GLU A 123 -39.44 4.53 -27.85
C GLU A 123 -39.05 3.72 -26.61
N GLY A 124 -38.10 4.22 -25.84
CA GLY A 124 -37.63 3.59 -24.60
C GLY A 124 -36.26 4.07 -24.18
N PRO A 125 -35.58 3.37 -23.23
CA PRO A 125 -34.21 3.63 -22.91
C PRO A 125 -33.28 3.49 -24.13
N ALA A 126 -32.36 4.44 -24.34
CA ALA A 126 -31.51 4.49 -25.52
C ALA A 126 -30.80 3.17 -25.80
N TYR A 127 -30.28 2.53 -24.74
CA TYR A 127 -29.61 1.21 -24.86
C TYR A 127 -30.53 0.13 -25.43
N TYR A 128 -31.78 0.09 -24.96
CA TYR A 128 -32.76 -0.89 -25.42
C TYR A 128 -33.26 -0.55 -26.83
N VAL A 129 -33.54 0.71 -27.12
CA VAL A 129 -33.93 1.16 -28.46
C VAL A 129 -32.86 0.80 -29.48
N ASP A 130 -31.58 1.14 -29.20
CA ASP A 130 -30.49 0.84 -30.11
C ASP A 130 -30.25 -0.66 -30.26
N SER A 131 -30.48 -1.44 -29.22
CA SER A 131 -30.34 -2.89 -29.24
C SER A 131 -31.48 -3.54 -30.06
N TRP A 132 -32.72 -3.09 -29.81
CA TRP A 132 -33.89 -3.58 -30.52
C TRP A 132 -33.80 -3.27 -32.00
N VAL A 133 -33.48 -2.03 -32.40
CA VAL A 133 -33.34 -1.62 -33.81
C VAL A 133 -32.21 -2.39 -34.50
N ARG A 134 -31.10 -2.65 -33.84
CA ARG A 134 -29.99 -3.47 -34.37
C ARG A 134 -30.41 -4.92 -34.62
N ASP A 135 -31.07 -5.51 -33.63
CA ASP A 135 -31.55 -6.88 -33.72
C ASP A 135 -32.59 -7.00 -34.85
N TYR A 136 -33.48 -6.02 -34.93
CA TYR A 136 -34.48 -5.94 -36.01
C TYR A 136 -33.85 -5.85 -37.39
N LYS A 137 -32.80 -5.04 -37.59
CA LYS A 137 -32.04 -4.90 -38.84
C LYS A 137 -31.14 -6.11 -39.15
N GLY A 138 -31.18 -7.16 -38.34
CA GLY A 138 -30.32 -8.33 -38.50
C GLY A 138 -28.82 -8.09 -38.27
N LYS A 139 -28.46 -6.89 -37.81
CA LYS A 139 -27.06 -6.51 -37.51
C LYS A 139 -26.67 -7.01 -36.13
N ARG A 140 -26.39 -8.30 -36.01
CA ARG A 140 -25.86 -8.88 -34.79
C ARG A 140 -24.41 -8.39 -34.58
N ASN A 141 -24.11 -7.87 -33.40
CA ASN A 141 -22.72 -7.69 -32.94
C ASN A 141 -22.39 -8.78 -31.91
N PRO A 142 -21.95 -9.98 -32.35
CA PRO A 142 -21.75 -11.13 -31.48
C PRO A 142 -20.57 -10.94 -30.50
N ILE A 143 -19.60 -10.11 -30.86
CA ILE A 143 -18.33 -9.97 -30.11
C ILE A 143 -18.52 -9.13 -28.84
N ARG A 144 -19.25 -8.02 -28.95
CA ARG A 144 -19.41 -7.09 -27.82
C ARG A 144 -20.18 -7.70 -26.63
N ASN A 145 -21.17 -8.55 -26.89
CA ASN A 145 -21.97 -9.18 -25.83
C ASN A 145 -21.23 -10.35 -25.17
N ARG A 146 -20.41 -11.10 -25.90
CA ARG A 146 -19.57 -12.16 -25.30
C ARG A 146 -18.46 -11.57 -24.45
N PHE A 147 -17.87 -10.47 -24.88
CA PHE A 147 -16.85 -9.75 -24.11
C PHE A 147 -17.42 -9.22 -22.80
N ALA A 148 -18.59 -8.58 -22.82
CA ALA A 148 -19.24 -8.08 -21.61
C ALA A 148 -19.65 -9.21 -20.64
N LEU A 149 -20.09 -10.37 -21.16
CA LEU A 149 -20.46 -11.54 -20.36
C LEU A 149 -19.27 -12.20 -19.64
N VAL A 150 -18.05 -12.01 -20.14
CA VAL A 150 -16.84 -12.55 -19.53
C VAL A 150 -16.13 -11.49 -18.69
N VAL A 151 -15.96 -10.30 -19.23
CA VAL A 151 -15.15 -9.23 -18.59
C VAL A 151 -15.83 -8.66 -17.37
N ILE A 152 -17.16 -8.43 -17.40
CA ILE A 152 -17.86 -7.87 -16.23
C ILE A 152 -17.83 -8.84 -15.04
N PRO A 153 -18.17 -10.13 -15.16
CA PRO A 153 -18.01 -11.08 -14.05
C PRO A 153 -16.55 -11.21 -13.58
N ALA A 154 -15.60 -11.24 -14.51
CA ALA A 154 -14.18 -11.29 -14.15
C ALA A 154 -13.74 -10.05 -13.35
N MET A 155 -14.15 -8.85 -13.77
CA MET A 155 -13.89 -7.62 -12.99
C MET A 155 -14.55 -7.64 -11.60
N VAL A 156 -15.78 -8.14 -11.50
CA VAL A 156 -16.47 -8.27 -10.20
C VAL A 156 -15.73 -9.27 -9.31
N ILE A 157 -15.31 -10.40 -9.86
CA ILE A 157 -14.52 -11.40 -9.12
C ILE A 157 -13.20 -10.78 -8.64
N VAL A 158 -12.48 -10.06 -9.48
CA VAL A 158 -11.23 -9.38 -9.10
C VAL A 158 -11.49 -8.33 -8.02
N LEU A 159 -12.54 -7.51 -8.15
CA LEU A 159 -12.91 -6.51 -7.14
C LEU A 159 -13.28 -7.15 -5.79
N LEU A 160 -13.91 -8.32 -5.81
CA LEU A 160 -14.28 -9.06 -4.59
C LEU A 160 -13.08 -9.76 -3.95
N LEU A 161 -12.20 -10.36 -4.76
CA LEU A 161 -11.12 -11.19 -4.24
C LEU A 161 -9.84 -10.40 -3.91
N ALA A 162 -9.53 -9.33 -4.65
CA ALA A 162 -8.27 -8.63 -4.48
C ALA A 162 -8.06 -8.06 -3.06
N PRO A 163 -9.04 -7.39 -2.41
CA PRO A 163 -8.91 -6.93 -1.04
C PRO A 163 -8.79 -8.08 -0.03
N ILE A 164 -9.54 -9.16 -0.24
CA ILE A 164 -9.45 -10.37 0.61
C ILE A 164 -8.06 -10.97 0.53
N LEU A 165 -7.54 -11.19 -0.68
CA LEU A 165 -6.20 -11.75 -0.88
C LEU A 165 -5.11 -10.83 -0.31
N TYR A 166 -5.31 -9.50 -0.37
CA TYR A 166 -4.40 -8.53 0.23
C TYR A 166 -4.48 -8.57 1.77
N GLY A 167 -5.68 -8.46 2.34
CA GLY A 167 -5.91 -8.43 3.78
C GLY A 167 -5.52 -9.73 4.50
N THR A 168 -5.65 -10.89 3.83
CA THR A 168 -5.23 -12.19 4.37
C THR A 168 -3.74 -12.50 4.18
N GLY A 169 -2.97 -11.61 3.56
CA GLY A 169 -1.53 -11.82 3.33
C GLY A 169 -1.19 -12.78 2.17
N VAL A 170 -2.16 -13.40 1.50
CA VAL A 170 -1.92 -14.37 0.42
C VAL A 170 -1.10 -13.78 -0.74
N ILE A 171 -1.30 -12.49 -1.05
CA ILE A 171 -0.51 -11.81 -2.10
C ILE A 171 0.95 -11.67 -1.65
N ALA A 172 1.19 -11.38 -0.38
CA ALA A 172 2.54 -11.30 0.18
C ALA A 172 3.23 -12.67 0.16
N ASP A 173 2.52 -13.73 0.56
CA ASP A 173 3.04 -15.11 0.53
C ASP A 173 3.41 -15.53 -0.90
N TRP A 174 2.61 -15.19 -1.90
CA TRP A 174 2.95 -15.44 -3.30
C TRP A 174 4.18 -14.67 -3.76
N LYS A 175 4.36 -13.40 -3.32
CA LYS A 175 5.55 -12.61 -3.63
C LYS A 175 6.80 -13.22 -3.00
N ILE A 176 6.72 -13.67 -1.75
CA ILE A 176 7.81 -14.38 -1.05
C ILE A 176 8.19 -15.65 -1.82
N MET A 177 7.21 -16.48 -2.15
CA MET A 177 7.44 -17.71 -2.90
C MET A 177 8.06 -17.44 -4.29
N TYR A 178 7.54 -16.44 -5.02
CA TYR A 178 8.05 -16.04 -6.34
C TYR A 178 9.49 -15.49 -6.24
N HIS A 179 9.78 -14.67 -5.22
CA HIS A 179 11.12 -14.16 -4.97
C HIS A 179 12.10 -15.30 -4.71
N ASN A 180 11.80 -16.20 -3.78
CA ASN A 180 12.65 -17.35 -3.44
C ASN A 180 12.90 -18.28 -4.65
N HIS A 181 11.92 -18.39 -5.55
CA HIS A 181 12.11 -19.16 -6.78
C HIS A 181 13.11 -18.50 -7.74
N ARG A 182 13.14 -17.16 -7.81
CA ARG A 182 14.00 -16.39 -8.71
C ARG A 182 15.38 -16.06 -8.13
N ALA A 183 15.53 -15.97 -6.82
CA ALA A 183 16.76 -15.56 -6.13
C ALA A 183 17.93 -16.58 -6.24
N ARG A 184 17.77 -17.63 -7.05
CA ARG A 184 18.76 -18.73 -7.17
C ARG A 184 20.01 -18.37 -7.99
N ASP A 185 19.98 -17.25 -8.71
CA ASP A 185 21.01 -16.86 -9.69
C ASP A 185 21.95 -15.76 -9.18
N VAL A 186 21.91 -15.44 -7.87
CA VAL A 186 22.78 -14.44 -7.25
C VAL A 186 24.10 -15.09 -6.80
N ASP A 187 25.23 -14.44 -7.04
CA ASP A 187 26.53 -14.90 -6.56
C ASP A 187 26.54 -15.00 -5.03
N ARG A 188 26.91 -16.15 -4.49
CA ARG A 188 26.83 -16.40 -3.06
C ARG A 188 28.00 -15.79 -2.32
N ILE A 189 27.71 -14.97 -1.34
CA ILE A 189 28.67 -14.49 -0.35
C ILE A 189 28.38 -15.12 1.00
N VAL A 190 29.35 -15.12 1.87
CA VAL A 190 29.27 -15.55 3.27
C VAL A 190 29.99 -14.51 4.12
N ILE A 191 29.28 -13.98 5.12
CA ILE A 191 29.87 -13.16 6.18
C ILE A 191 30.45 -14.09 7.23
N ALA A 192 31.74 -13.94 7.53
CA ALA A 192 32.46 -14.83 8.42
C ALA A 192 32.08 -14.61 9.89
N ASP A 193 31.90 -13.36 10.29
CA ASP A 193 31.43 -13.02 11.64
C ASP A 193 29.90 -12.99 11.68
N ALA A 194 29.30 -13.99 12.31
CA ALA A 194 27.84 -14.10 12.46
C ALA A 194 27.22 -13.02 13.36
N ALA A 195 28.03 -12.33 14.16
CA ALA A 195 27.57 -11.25 15.04
C ALA A 195 27.86 -9.84 14.47
N ALA A 196 28.53 -9.75 13.31
CA ALA A 196 28.85 -8.47 12.70
C ALA A 196 27.57 -7.69 12.34
N SER A 197 27.35 -6.55 13.00
CA SER A 197 26.25 -5.63 12.68
C SER A 197 26.67 -4.65 11.59
N GLY A 198 25.79 -4.46 10.60
CA GLY A 198 26.05 -3.56 9.48
C GLY A 198 25.84 -2.09 9.80
N ASN A 199 25.21 -1.78 10.92
CA ASN A 199 24.92 -0.41 11.34
C ASN A 199 24.73 -0.33 12.85
N THR A 200 24.63 0.89 13.39
CA THR A 200 24.27 1.17 14.77
C THR A 200 22.80 1.60 14.85
N GLU A 201 22.17 1.41 16.00
CA GLU A 201 20.78 1.84 16.24
C GLU A 201 20.62 3.34 15.98
N ASN A 202 21.55 4.17 16.50
CA ASN A 202 21.56 5.61 16.30
C ASN A 202 21.53 6.05 14.83
N ASN A 203 22.21 5.31 13.96
CA ASN A 203 22.21 5.62 12.53
C ASN A 203 20.98 5.00 11.83
N SER A 204 20.51 3.85 12.29
CA SER A 204 19.31 3.21 11.75
C SER A 204 18.06 4.09 11.95
N ILE A 205 17.86 4.67 13.14
CA ILE A 205 16.75 5.60 13.41
C ILE A 205 16.86 6.92 12.62
N ASN A 206 18.02 7.20 12.03
CA ASN A 206 18.27 8.33 11.12
C ASN A 206 18.40 7.88 9.67
N ASP A 207 17.56 6.93 9.22
CA ASP A 207 17.52 6.40 7.84
C ASP A 207 18.81 5.73 7.34
N GLY A 208 19.76 5.45 8.22
CA GLY A 208 21.02 4.83 7.86
C GLY A 208 21.82 5.63 6.82
N PHE A 209 21.89 6.96 6.97
CA PHE A 209 22.52 7.81 5.96
C PHE A 209 24.05 7.80 6.00
N ALA A 210 24.67 7.36 7.10
CA ALA A 210 26.12 7.27 7.23
C ALA A 210 26.55 6.02 8.02
N VAL A 211 27.70 5.45 7.67
CA VAL A 211 28.31 4.33 8.41
C VAL A 211 29.82 4.54 8.46
N THR A 212 30.41 4.44 9.64
CA THR A 212 31.87 4.39 9.80
C THR A 212 32.33 2.93 9.77
N TYR A 213 33.26 2.62 8.90
CA TYR A 213 33.83 1.28 8.80
C TYR A 213 35.35 1.35 8.51
N ALA A 214 36.14 0.68 9.30
CA ALA A 214 37.61 0.78 9.31
C ALA A 214 38.05 2.25 9.48
N ASP A 215 38.83 2.76 8.56
CA ASP A 215 39.38 4.11 8.49
C ASP A 215 38.57 5.05 7.56
N ARG A 216 37.33 4.71 7.26
CA ARG A 216 36.49 5.43 6.29
C ARG A 216 35.09 5.68 6.82
N ILE A 217 34.52 6.80 6.37
CA ILE A 217 33.12 7.16 6.54
C ILE A 217 32.43 6.95 5.19
N PHE A 218 31.38 6.18 5.16
CA PHE A 218 30.47 6.01 4.02
C PHE A 218 29.19 6.79 4.30
N TRP A 219 28.78 7.68 3.39
CA TRP A 219 27.62 8.49 3.63
C TRP A 219 26.82 8.80 2.35
N VAL A 220 25.54 8.98 2.51
CA VAL A 220 24.60 9.33 1.43
C VAL A 220 24.49 10.84 1.36
N ARG A 221 24.97 11.42 0.25
CA ARG A 221 24.86 12.86 -0.02
C ARG A 221 23.63 13.14 -0.86
N ASP A 222 22.83 14.11 -0.43
CA ASP A 222 21.63 14.60 -1.14
C ASP A 222 20.63 13.48 -1.54
N ASN A 223 20.62 12.37 -0.79
CA ASN A 223 19.87 11.13 -1.05
C ASN A 223 20.17 10.46 -2.41
N LEU A 224 21.21 10.88 -3.13
CA LEU A 224 21.51 10.41 -4.48
C LEU A 224 22.88 9.75 -4.60
N ASP A 225 23.88 10.35 -3.98
CA ASP A 225 25.26 9.87 -4.10
C ASP A 225 25.64 9.02 -2.89
N LEU A 226 26.41 7.98 -3.12
CA LEU A 226 27.12 7.27 -2.04
C LEU A 226 28.60 7.59 -2.13
N VAL A 227 29.11 8.17 -1.07
CA VAL A 227 30.46 8.69 -0.98
C VAL A 227 31.23 7.97 0.12
N SER A 228 32.47 7.63 -0.12
CA SER A 228 33.42 7.12 0.86
C SER A 228 34.50 8.16 1.10
N ILE A 229 34.75 8.52 2.35
CA ILE A 229 35.73 9.53 2.78
C ILE A 229 36.66 8.88 3.79
N SER A 230 37.99 9.10 3.67
CA SER A 230 38.91 8.70 4.72
C SER A 230 38.66 9.48 6.02
N ASP A 231 38.98 8.89 7.16
CA ASP A 231 38.79 9.49 8.49
C ASP A 231 39.59 10.79 8.69
N ASP A 232 40.70 10.97 7.98
CA ASP A 232 41.50 12.19 7.93
C ASP A 232 40.97 13.23 6.92
N PHE A 233 39.86 12.92 6.21
CA PHE A 233 39.19 13.76 5.20
C PHE A 233 40.09 14.14 3.99
N GLN A 234 41.14 13.41 3.73
CA GLN A 234 42.06 13.70 2.61
C GLN A 234 41.64 13.00 1.31
N GLU A 235 40.99 11.85 1.40
CA GLU A 235 40.56 11.06 0.24
C GLU A 235 39.05 10.91 0.21
N GLN A 236 38.45 11.32 -0.90
CA GLN A 236 37.01 11.16 -1.16
C GLN A 236 36.79 10.40 -2.47
N ASN A 237 35.98 9.36 -2.42
CA ASN A 237 35.60 8.57 -3.59
C ASN A 237 34.08 8.49 -3.71
N TYR A 238 33.57 8.69 -4.92
CA TYR A 238 32.18 8.47 -5.25
C TYR A 238 31.99 7.00 -5.65
N LEU A 239 31.27 6.24 -4.85
CA LEU A 239 30.89 4.85 -5.15
C LEU A 239 29.64 4.79 -6.03
N ILE A 240 28.75 5.75 -5.82
CA ILE A 240 27.58 6.03 -6.67
C ILE A 240 27.52 7.54 -6.84
N ASP A 241 27.48 8.00 -8.10
CA ASP A 241 27.34 9.40 -8.48
C ASP A 241 26.11 9.55 -9.40
N LYS A 242 25.08 10.23 -8.94
CA LYS A 242 23.83 10.38 -9.67
C LYS A 242 23.37 11.83 -9.72
N THR A 243 22.89 12.24 -10.87
CA THR A 243 22.24 13.55 -11.05
C THR A 243 20.72 13.50 -10.81
N SER A 244 20.12 12.31 -10.81
CA SER A 244 18.69 12.09 -10.61
C SER A 244 18.39 10.61 -10.41
N GLY A 245 17.23 10.28 -9.85
CA GLY A 245 16.79 8.90 -9.69
C GLY A 245 16.15 8.63 -8.34
N SER A 246 16.06 7.35 -7.97
CA SER A 246 15.58 6.93 -6.65
C SER A 246 16.63 7.23 -5.59
N GLY A 247 16.18 7.68 -4.43
CA GLY A 247 17.03 7.98 -3.27
C GLY A 247 17.74 6.74 -2.74
N ILE A 248 18.96 6.95 -2.24
CA ILE A 248 19.76 5.96 -1.50
C ILE A 248 19.50 6.17 -0.01
N SER A 249 19.33 5.09 0.74
CA SER A 249 19.19 5.11 2.20
C SER A 249 19.52 3.75 2.81
N ARG A 250 19.44 3.65 4.11
CA ARG A 250 19.59 2.41 4.90
C ARG A 250 20.89 1.69 4.63
N LEU A 251 21.98 2.45 4.70
CA LEU A 251 23.33 1.88 4.60
C LEU A 251 23.59 0.89 5.73
N ASN A 252 24.13 -0.26 5.36
CA ASN A 252 24.70 -1.24 6.26
C ASN A 252 26.02 -1.70 5.67
N ILE A 253 27.07 -1.81 6.49
CA ILE A 253 28.38 -2.30 6.06
C ILE A 253 28.78 -3.46 6.93
N VAL A 254 28.93 -4.64 6.32
CA VAL A 254 29.40 -5.86 6.99
C VAL A 254 30.59 -6.39 6.23
N GLU A 255 31.74 -6.48 6.92
CA GLU A 255 33.01 -6.88 6.32
C GLU A 255 33.35 -6.05 5.07
N SER A 256 33.46 -6.68 3.91
CA SER A 256 33.79 -6.02 2.65
C SER A 256 32.57 -5.63 1.79
N TRP A 257 31.36 -5.65 2.36
CA TRP A 257 30.13 -5.44 1.63
C TRP A 257 29.32 -4.26 2.16
N ILE A 258 28.81 -3.46 1.25
CA ILE A 258 27.85 -2.40 1.48
C ILE A 258 26.48 -2.91 1.04
N PHE A 259 25.48 -2.83 1.93
CA PHE A 259 24.07 -3.04 1.63
C PHE A 259 23.35 -1.70 1.73
N TYR A 260 22.47 -1.41 0.78
CA TYR A 260 21.74 -0.15 0.76
C TYR A 260 20.45 -0.25 -0.04
N THR A 261 19.48 0.56 0.28
CA THR A 261 18.28 0.69 -0.52
C THR A 261 18.43 1.78 -1.57
N GLU A 262 17.85 1.54 -2.75
CA GLU A 262 17.68 2.51 -3.83
C GLU A 262 16.20 2.52 -4.22
N GLY A 263 15.43 3.40 -3.59
CA GLY A 263 13.97 3.40 -3.70
C GLY A 263 13.35 2.08 -3.23
N LYS A 264 12.88 1.25 -4.16
CA LYS A 264 12.20 -0.03 -3.89
C LYS A 264 13.11 -1.26 -4.03
N ILE A 265 14.41 -1.05 -4.08
CA ILE A 265 15.38 -2.08 -4.40
C ILE A 265 16.40 -2.14 -3.28
N LEU A 266 16.73 -3.33 -2.80
CA LEU A 266 17.88 -3.57 -1.94
C LEU A 266 19.04 -4.08 -2.81
N ASN A 267 20.13 -3.38 -2.75
CA ASN A 267 21.37 -3.68 -3.45
C ASN A 267 22.48 -4.01 -2.47
N ARG A 268 23.49 -4.71 -2.97
CA ARG A 268 24.80 -4.83 -2.32
C ARG A 268 25.92 -4.48 -3.29
N MET A 269 27.08 -4.13 -2.79
CA MET A 269 28.31 -3.92 -3.56
C MET A 269 29.53 -4.03 -2.65
N ARG A 270 30.73 -4.11 -3.23
CA ARG A 270 31.99 -4.01 -2.49
C ARG A 270 32.24 -2.60 -1.94
N LEU A 271 33.14 -2.49 -0.95
CA LEU A 271 33.55 -1.19 -0.38
C LEU A 271 34.17 -0.23 -1.41
N ASP A 272 34.69 -0.74 -2.52
CA ASP A 272 35.24 0.03 -3.63
C ASP A 272 34.24 0.40 -4.71
N GLY A 273 32.95 0.04 -4.53
CA GLY A 273 31.87 0.28 -5.46
C GLY A 273 31.73 -0.76 -6.58
N THR A 274 32.58 -1.78 -6.61
CA THR A 274 32.50 -2.88 -7.59
C THR A 274 31.46 -3.93 -7.20
N GLU A 275 31.23 -4.92 -8.06
CA GLU A 275 30.30 -6.04 -7.84
C GLU A 275 28.90 -5.60 -7.38
N LYS A 276 28.38 -4.49 -7.97
CA LYS A 276 27.04 -4.00 -7.65
C LYS A 276 25.97 -4.98 -8.12
N GLU A 277 25.13 -5.41 -7.20
CA GLU A 277 24.09 -6.41 -7.45
C GLU A 277 22.79 -6.08 -6.73
N THR A 278 21.65 -6.36 -7.38
CA THR A 278 20.33 -6.28 -6.76
C THR A 278 19.98 -7.62 -6.12
N ILE A 279 19.78 -7.63 -4.81
CA ILE A 279 19.43 -8.84 -4.05
C ILE A 279 17.95 -8.95 -3.74
N TYR A 280 17.21 -7.82 -3.68
CA TYR A 280 15.77 -7.83 -3.47
C TYR A 280 15.06 -6.70 -4.21
N LYS A 281 13.89 -7.01 -4.80
CA LYS A 281 13.08 -6.07 -5.58
C LYS A 281 11.60 -6.35 -5.41
N ALA A 282 11.00 -5.87 -4.33
CA ALA A 282 9.58 -6.15 -4.08
C ALA A 282 8.78 -5.02 -3.42
N GLY A 283 9.34 -3.85 -3.16
CA GLY A 283 8.62 -2.73 -2.58
C GLY A 283 9.47 -1.89 -1.65
N TYR A 284 8.87 -0.91 -1.00
CA TYR A 284 9.57 -0.11 -0.01
C TYR A 284 9.93 -0.95 1.22
N LEU A 285 11.17 -0.87 1.62
CA LEU A 285 11.75 -1.48 2.81
C LEU A 285 11.99 -0.38 3.83
N LEU A 286 11.57 -0.64 5.05
CA LEU A 286 11.85 0.22 6.19
C LEU A 286 12.79 -0.52 7.15
N ASP A 287 13.55 0.22 7.92
CA ASP A 287 14.43 -0.25 9.00
C ASP A 287 15.22 -1.51 8.62
N VAL A 288 16.07 -1.38 7.62
CA VAL A 288 16.90 -2.50 7.14
C VAL A 288 18.10 -2.70 8.07
N HIS A 289 18.22 -3.88 8.65
CA HIS A 289 19.34 -4.29 9.50
C HIS A 289 20.04 -5.53 8.90
N VAL A 290 21.33 -5.45 8.71
CA VAL A 290 22.17 -6.59 8.31
C VAL A 290 22.98 -7.05 9.51
N ILE A 291 22.84 -8.31 9.89
CA ILE A 291 23.62 -8.93 10.96
C ILE A 291 24.11 -10.30 10.52
N GLY A 292 25.45 -10.50 10.51
CA GLY A 292 26.05 -11.71 9.98
C GLY A 292 25.52 -12.00 8.57
N ASN A 293 24.94 -13.17 8.38
CA ASN A 293 24.42 -13.61 7.10
C ASN A 293 22.92 -13.35 6.90
N ASP A 294 22.27 -12.61 7.80
CA ASP A 294 20.83 -12.33 7.75
C ASP A 294 20.53 -10.84 7.55
N ILE A 295 19.43 -10.55 6.86
CA ILE A 295 18.88 -9.21 6.67
C ILE A 295 17.46 -9.20 7.21
N TYR A 296 17.17 -8.28 8.13
CA TYR A 296 15.85 -8.02 8.68
C TYR A 296 15.35 -6.68 8.20
N PHE A 297 14.08 -6.59 7.85
CA PHE A 297 13.47 -5.34 7.41
C PHE A 297 11.95 -5.34 7.57
N ILE A 298 11.36 -4.17 7.72
CA ILE A 298 9.91 -3.98 7.69
C ILE A 298 9.45 -3.86 6.23
N SER A 299 8.46 -4.66 5.84
CA SER A 299 7.89 -4.66 4.49
C SER A 299 6.63 -3.81 4.42
N PHE A 300 6.71 -2.60 3.87
CA PHE A 300 5.56 -1.73 3.62
C PHE A 300 4.44 -2.43 2.82
N MET A 301 4.81 -3.33 1.89
CA MET A 301 3.85 -4.02 1.01
C MET A 301 3.21 -5.26 1.64
N ASP A 302 3.62 -5.63 2.85
CA ASP A 302 3.09 -6.75 3.62
C ASP A 302 2.63 -6.31 5.01
N ARG A 303 1.79 -5.28 5.07
CA ARG A 303 1.21 -4.76 6.31
C ARG A 303 2.25 -4.50 7.39
N PHE A 304 3.38 -3.92 7.00
CA PHE A 304 4.51 -3.62 7.89
C PHE A 304 5.07 -4.85 8.65
N ALA A 305 4.81 -6.07 8.19
CA ALA A 305 5.41 -7.27 8.75
C ALA A 305 6.94 -7.23 8.65
N VAL A 306 7.63 -7.78 9.66
CA VAL A 306 9.09 -7.96 9.58
C VAL A 306 9.41 -9.18 8.73
N HIS A 307 10.25 -8.98 7.74
CA HIS A 307 10.78 -10.04 6.90
C HIS A 307 12.24 -10.33 7.25
N ARG A 308 12.64 -11.58 7.05
CA ARG A 308 14.03 -12.02 7.09
C ARG A 308 14.42 -12.66 5.76
N MET A 309 15.62 -12.43 5.30
CA MET A 309 16.27 -13.17 4.21
C MET A 309 17.78 -13.25 4.45
N ASP A 310 18.48 -14.11 3.72
CA ASP A 310 19.95 -14.11 3.79
C ASP A 310 20.58 -12.96 2.96
N VAL A 311 21.87 -12.69 3.19
CA VAL A 311 22.62 -11.63 2.49
C VAL A 311 22.72 -11.83 0.98
N ASN A 312 22.31 -12.99 0.47
CA ASN A 312 22.19 -13.31 -0.95
C ASN A 312 20.78 -13.13 -1.49
N GLY A 313 19.85 -12.56 -0.68
CA GLY A 313 18.45 -12.37 -1.04
C GLY A 313 17.67 -13.68 -1.14
N GLN A 314 18.18 -14.78 -0.56
CA GLN A 314 17.50 -16.08 -0.54
C GLN A 314 16.80 -16.31 0.80
N ASN A 315 15.98 -17.37 0.87
CA ASN A 315 15.29 -17.76 2.09
C ASN A 315 14.43 -16.65 2.70
N LEU A 316 13.83 -15.80 1.84
CA LEU A 316 12.90 -14.75 2.27
C LEU A 316 11.70 -15.39 2.97
N GLU A 317 11.42 -14.92 4.18
CA GLU A 317 10.27 -15.34 4.98
C GLU A 317 9.67 -14.17 5.75
N ARG A 318 8.42 -14.29 6.16
CA ARG A 318 7.79 -13.40 7.15
C ARG A 318 8.24 -13.85 8.53
N PHE A 319 9.02 -13.02 9.21
CA PHE A 319 9.62 -13.33 10.50
C PHE A 319 8.71 -12.91 11.67
N ILE A 320 8.13 -11.71 11.61
CA ILE A 320 7.09 -11.22 12.53
C ILE A 320 5.87 -10.82 11.71
N ASP A 321 4.72 -11.44 11.98
CA ASP A 321 3.44 -11.14 11.32
C ASP A 321 2.59 -10.23 12.22
N LYS A 322 2.99 -8.96 12.31
CA LYS A 322 2.32 -7.88 13.03
C LYS A 322 2.50 -6.57 12.25
N ASP A 323 1.68 -5.58 12.55
CA ASP A 323 1.84 -4.22 12.03
C ASP A 323 2.94 -3.50 12.82
N VAL A 324 4.21 -3.71 12.40
CA VAL A 324 5.40 -3.26 13.10
C VAL A 324 5.73 -1.83 12.73
N ILE A 325 5.96 -1.01 13.75
CA ILE A 325 6.32 0.41 13.66
C ILE A 325 7.83 0.57 13.47
N ASP A 326 8.62 -0.17 14.27
CA ASP A 326 10.06 0.01 14.41
C ASP A 326 10.74 -1.31 14.78
N ILE A 327 11.97 -1.53 14.33
CA ILE A 327 12.82 -2.65 14.73
C ILE A 327 14.23 -2.19 15.09
N ALA A 328 14.82 -2.85 16.09
CA ALA A 328 16.22 -2.69 16.46
C ALA A 328 16.85 -4.06 16.74
N ILE A 329 18.14 -4.23 16.44
CA ILE A 329 18.89 -5.43 16.82
C ILE A 329 19.86 -5.06 17.91
N ILE A 330 19.59 -5.50 19.13
CA ILE A 330 20.34 -5.17 20.34
C ILE A 330 20.81 -6.48 20.98
N GLU A 331 22.09 -6.61 21.23
CA GLU A 331 22.70 -7.78 21.90
C GLU A 331 22.27 -9.14 21.32
N GLY A 332 22.13 -9.20 19.98
CA GLY A 332 21.76 -10.43 19.28
C GLY A 332 20.28 -10.81 19.38
N ARG A 333 19.43 -9.89 19.80
CA ARG A 333 17.96 -10.02 19.80
C ARG A 333 17.33 -8.98 18.88
N LEU A 334 16.26 -9.35 18.19
CA LEU A 334 15.40 -8.42 17.47
C LEU A 334 14.36 -7.87 18.45
N PHE A 335 14.38 -6.57 18.66
CA PHE A 335 13.31 -5.80 19.30
C PHE A 335 12.39 -5.26 18.22
N TYR A 336 11.08 -5.32 18.45
CA TYR A 336 10.10 -4.77 17.54
C TYR A 336 8.93 -4.14 18.30
N SER A 337 8.55 -2.96 17.85
CA SER A 337 7.39 -2.23 18.35
C SER A 337 6.26 -2.37 17.34
N TYR A 338 5.04 -2.61 17.82
CA TYR A 338 3.86 -2.74 16.97
C TYR A 338 2.64 -2.08 17.59
N GLU A 339 1.65 -1.79 16.76
CA GLU A 339 0.33 -1.34 17.18
C GLU A 339 -0.73 -2.05 16.34
N GLU A 340 -1.66 -2.73 17.00
CA GLU A 340 -2.79 -3.42 16.39
C GLU A 340 -4.06 -3.09 17.18
N ASP A 341 -5.10 -2.60 16.52
CA ASP A 341 -6.44 -2.34 17.09
C ASP A 341 -6.42 -1.45 18.36
N GLY A 342 -5.55 -0.44 18.38
CA GLY A 342 -5.41 0.49 19.53
C GLY A 342 -4.68 -0.11 20.73
N THR A 343 -4.06 -1.27 20.57
CA THR A 343 -3.16 -1.88 21.54
C THR A 343 -1.78 -2.05 20.92
N GLY A 344 -0.72 -1.74 21.67
CA GLY A 344 0.63 -1.86 21.15
C GLY A 344 1.63 -2.20 22.23
N ALA A 345 2.76 -2.74 21.82
CA ALA A 345 3.82 -3.15 22.72
C ALA A 345 5.20 -3.12 22.04
N LEU A 346 6.24 -3.07 22.88
CA LEU A 346 7.60 -3.46 22.52
C LEU A 346 7.82 -4.91 22.94
N GLU A 347 8.15 -5.76 22.01
CA GLU A 347 8.56 -7.14 22.26
C GLU A 347 9.98 -7.39 21.77
N SER A 348 10.64 -8.42 22.27
CA SER A 348 11.91 -8.90 21.74
C SER A 348 11.85 -10.41 21.43
N VAL A 349 12.69 -10.84 20.51
CA VAL A 349 12.81 -12.24 20.09
C VAL A 349 14.24 -12.55 19.67
N ASP A 350 14.71 -13.77 19.92
CA ASP A 350 16.01 -14.20 19.41
C ASP A 350 15.99 -14.22 17.88
N LEU A 351 17.17 -14.04 17.25
CA LEU A 351 17.29 -14.00 15.79
C LEU A 351 16.89 -15.32 15.09
N ASP A 352 16.70 -16.40 15.86
CA ASP A 352 16.14 -17.68 15.37
C ASP A 352 14.59 -17.76 15.52
N GLY A 353 13.95 -16.69 15.98
CA GLY A 353 12.51 -16.61 16.18
C GLY A 353 11.98 -17.18 17.49
N LYS A 354 12.89 -17.63 18.40
CA LYS A 354 12.52 -18.20 19.71
C LYS A 354 12.59 -17.18 20.84
N ASN A 355 12.19 -17.61 22.03
CA ASN A 355 12.31 -16.85 23.28
C ASN A 355 11.73 -15.43 23.19
N ARG A 356 10.51 -15.31 22.63
CA ARG A 356 9.77 -14.06 22.58
C ARG A 356 9.50 -13.54 23.99
N LYS A 357 9.71 -12.25 24.23
CA LYS A 357 9.52 -11.57 25.50
C LYS A 357 8.79 -10.25 25.31
N LEU A 358 7.81 -9.97 26.14
CA LEU A 358 7.21 -8.65 26.27
C LEU A 358 8.16 -7.77 27.08
N GLU A 359 8.60 -6.67 26.49
CA GLU A 359 9.50 -5.71 27.14
C GLU A 359 8.73 -4.54 27.74
N LEU A 360 7.72 -4.00 26.99
CA LEU A 360 6.93 -2.85 27.42
C LEU A 360 5.53 -2.91 26.81
N GLU A 361 4.48 -2.69 27.62
CA GLU A 361 3.08 -2.59 27.19
C GLU A 361 2.77 -1.19 26.63
N LYS A 362 3.57 -0.73 25.67
CA LYS A 362 3.42 0.55 24.99
C LYS A 362 4.11 0.50 23.63
N PRO A 363 3.48 1.01 22.55
CA PRO A 363 4.16 1.17 21.27
C PRO A 363 5.17 2.32 21.34
N ILE A 364 6.31 2.10 20.70
CA ILE A 364 7.43 3.06 20.69
C ILE A 364 7.98 3.19 19.27
N GLN A 365 8.83 4.17 19.04
CA GLN A 365 9.61 4.34 17.80
C GLN A 365 11.03 4.82 18.11
N ASP A 366 11.92 4.65 17.16
CA ASP A 366 13.30 5.10 17.23
C ASP A 366 14.05 4.53 18.45
N LEU A 367 14.05 3.19 18.61
CA LEU A 367 14.69 2.52 19.75
C LEU A 367 16.23 2.54 19.63
N VAL A 368 16.89 3.02 20.68
CA VAL A 368 18.36 3.00 20.84
C VAL A 368 18.71 2.42 22.21
N TYR A 369 19.78 1.62 22.26
CA TYR A 369 20.36 1.10 23.49
C TYR A 369 21.75 1.68 23.69
N ALA A 370 21.96 2.40 24.77
CA ALA A 370 23.25 3.00 25.11
C ALA A 370 23.44 3.04 26.63
N GLY A 371 24.62 2.65 27.14
CA GLY A 371 24.96 2.70 28.55
C GLY A 371 23.98 1.91 29.45
N ASP A 372 23.64 0.70 29.07
CA ASP A 372 22.68 -0.19 29.75
C ASP A 372 21.25 0.38 29.91
N THR A 373 20.88 1.30 29.03
CA THR A 373 19.57 1.97 29.07
C THR A 373 18.98 2.03 27.66
N PHE A 374 17.69 1.76 27.57
CA PHE A 374 16.89 1.95 26.35
C PHE A 374 16.42 3.40 26.29
N TYR A 375 16.58 4.04 25.15
CA TYR A 375 16.03 5.33 24.80
C TYR A 375 15.10 5.17 23.62
N PHE A 376 13.98 5.88 23.62
CA PHE A 376 12.99 5.79 22.52
C PHE A 376 12.05 6.98 22.51
N LEU A 377 11.39 7.21 21.39
CA LEU A 377 10.27 8.12 21.31
C LEU A 377 8.96 7.37 21.54
N GLY A 378 8.05 7.97 22.30
CA GLY A 378 6.69 7.45 22.42
C GLY A 378 5.95 7.59 21.08
N PHE A 379 5.31 6.52 20.59
CA PHE A 379 4.61 6.54 19.30
C PHE A 379 3.49 7.58 19.24
N ASP A 380 2.74 7.75 20.35
CA ASP A 380 1.59 8.67 20.41
C ASP A 380 1.96 10.13 20.65
N ASP A 381 3.09 10.39 21.34
CA ASP A 381 3.40 11.72 21.89
C ASP A 381 4.75 12.28 21.44
N ASN A 382 5.58 11.46 20.77
CA ASN A 382 6.95 11.80 20.34
C ASN A 382 7.86 12.33 21.48
N LYS A 383 7.52 12.06 22.74
CA LYS A 383 8.38 12.42 23.86
C LYS A 383 9.55 11.46 23.96
N LEU A 384 10.69 11.97 24.40
CA LEU A 384 11.86 11.13 24.65
C LEU A 384 11.81 10.48 26.02
N TYR A 385 11.96 9.17 26.04
CA TYR A 385 11.93 8.33 27.23
C TYR A 385 13.27 7.61 27.44
N SER A 386 13.54 7.26 28.71
CA SER A 386 14.53 6.27 29.09
C SER A 386 13.88 5.10 29.82
N TYR A 387 14.43 3.89 29.65
CA TYR A 387 13.93 2.69 30.28
C TYR A 387 15.07 1.71 30.60
N SER A 388 15.13 1.22 31.83
CA SER A 388 16.22 0.32 32.28
C SER A 388 16.10 -1.12 31.75
N GLY A 389 14.95 -1.51 31.18
CA GLY A 389 14.70 -2.90 30.81
C GLY A 389 14.34 -3.82 31.99
N GLU A 390 14.32 -3.31 33.22
CA GLU A 390 13.96 -4.11 34.39
C GLU A 390 12.46 -4.35 34.45
N ALA A 391 12.07 -5.60 34.69
CA ALA A 391 10.66 -5.97 34.78
C ALA A 391 9.94 -5.19 35.89
N GLY A 392 8.82 -4.55 35.55
CA GLY A 392 8.00 -3.78 36.47
C GLY A 392 8.44 -2.34 36.69
N THR A 393 9.49 -1.87 36.02
CA THR A 393 9.84 -0.43 35.99
C THR A 393 9.05 0.26 34.89
N ALA A 394 8.67 1.53 35.11
CA ALA A 394 8.05 2.35 34.07
C ALA A 394 9.12 3.23 33.38
N PRO A 395 8.97 3.49 32.08
CA PRO A 395 9.82 4.46 31.39
C PRO A 395 9.75 5.85 32.04
N ALA A 396 10.89 6.52 32.13
CA ALA A 396 10.98 7.90 32.60
C ALA A 396 10.99 8.88 31.42
N ILE A 397 10.22 9.95 31.51
CA ILE A 397 10.24 11.02 30.50
C ILE A 397 11.53 11.84 30.72
N LEU A 398 12.35 11.93 29.68
CA LEU A 398 13.55 12.79 29.67
C LEU A 398 13.26 14.16 29.04
N VAL A 399 12.44 14.20 27.98
CA VAL A 399 12.01 15.43 27.30
C VAL A 399 10.49 15.35 27.12
N ASP A 400 9.79 16.32 27.71
CA ASP A 400 8.31 16.37 27.75
C ASP A 400 7.71 17.04 26.48
N GLU A 401 8.53 17.76 25.72
CA GLU A 401 8.14 18.29 24.41
C GLU A 401 8.34 17.25 23.29
N PRO A 402 7.55 17.32 22.20
CA PRO A 402 7.72 16.44 21.04
C PRO A 402 9.10 16.58 20.39
N VAL A 403 9.87 15.50 20.37
CA VAL A 403 11.20 15.37 19.78
C VAL A 403 11.07 14.93 18.33
N SER A 404 11.75 15.60 17.41
CA SER A 404 11.74 15.28 15.99
C SER A 404 12.81 14.26 15.59
N SER A 405 13.95 14.26 16.28
CA SER A 405 15.05 13.31 16.11
C SER A 405 15.99 13.36 17.31
N TYR A 406 16.70 12.28 17.55
CA TYR A 406 17.70 12.22 18.61
C TYR A 406 18.84 11.25 18.28
N ILE A 407 19.93 11.35 19.03
CA ILE A 407 21.06 10.43 19.05
C ILE A 407 21.44 10.25 20.52
N ALA A 408 21.56 9.02 21.00
CA ALA A 408 22.09 8.70 22.30
C ALA A 408 23.55 8.24 22.19
N ALA A 409 24.48 9.02 22.72
CA ALA A 409 25.91 8.76 22.74
C ALA A 409 26.41 8.59 24.18
N GLU A 410 27.62 8.10 24.39
CA GLU A 410 28.22 7.93 25.73
C GLU A 410 28.27 9.22 26.52
N GLU A 411 28.50 10.36 25.86
CA GLU A 411 28.59 11.70 26.46
C GLU A 411 27.25 12.42 26.63
N GLY A 412 26.14 11.83 26.25
CA GLY A 412 24.80 12.39 26.41
C GLY A 412 23.91 12.19 25.17
N ILE A 413 22.71 12.71 25.28
CA ILE A 413 21.68 12.65 24.23
C ILE A 413 21.65 13.98 23.49
N TYR A 414 21.75 13.95 22.18
CA TYR A 414 21.57 15.10 21.31
C TYR A 414 20.22 14.98 20.64
N TYR A 415 19.40 16.03 20.63
CA TYR A 415 18.07 15.98 20.08
C TYR A 415 17.60 17.32 19.53
N SER A 416 16.62 17.27 18.62
CA SER A 416 15.90 18.43 18.13
C SER A 416 14.39 18.28 18.40
N LEU A 417 13.70 19.39 18.56
CA LEU A 417 12.26 19.44 18.78
C LEU A 417 11.52 19.66 17.45
N PHE A 418 10.25 19.29 17.38
CA PHE A 418 9.38 19.76 16.31
C PHE A 418 9.17 21.27 16.40
N SER A 419 9.05 21.95 15.24
CA SER A 419 8.71 23.37 15.23
C SER A 419 7.29 23.58 15.76
N LYS A 420 7.03 24.71 16.42
CA LYS A 420 5.69 25.07 16.91
C LYS A 420 4.65 25.23 15.79
N GLU A 421 5.08 25.35 14.53
CA GLU A 421 4.22 25.44 13.35
C GLU A 421 3.98 24.08 12.67
N GLY A 422 4.50 22.98 13.24
CA GLY A 422 4.23 21.63 12.77
C GLY A 422 4.99 21.17 11.50
N ALA A 423 5.92 21.99 10.99
CA ALA A 423 6.73 21.65 9.82
C ALA A 423 8.23 21.59 10.20
N TYR A 424 8.75 20.37 10.30
CA TYR A 424 10.18 20.02 10.43
C TYR A 424 11.02 20.63 11.56
N PRO A 425 12.24 20.08 11.85
CA PRO A 425 12.86 20.22 13.15
C PRO A 425 12.85 21.65 13.62
N GLY A 426 12.41 21.85 14.86
CA GLY A 426 12.45 23.14 15.52
C GLY A 426 13.88 23.64 15.54
N ASN A 427 14.00 24.96 15.53
CA ASN A 427 15.26 25.68 15.40
C ASN A 427 16.14 25.53 16.64
N GLY A 428 16.83 24.39 16.79
CA GLY A 428 17.81 24.21 17.86
C GLY A 428 18.26 22.78 18.05
N LEU A 429 19.55 22.61 18.29
CA LEU A 429 20.15 21.36 18.75
C LEU A 429 20.36 21.44 20.26
N TYR A 430 19.81 20.47 20.96
CA TYR A 430 19.93 20.37 22.42
C TYR A 430 20.84 19.21 22.79
N LYS A 431 21.55 19.34 23.90
CA LYS A 431 22.25 18.25 24.56
C LYS A 431 21.67 18.03 25.94
N LEU A 432 21.38 16.77 26.26
CA LEU A 432 20.87 16.31 27.55
C LEU A 432 21.85 15.28 28.13
N ALA A 433 22.11 15.34 29.44
CA ALA A 433 22.81 14.27 30.10
C ALA A 433 22.01 12.96 30.06
N LEU A 434 22.67 11.80 30.05
CA LEU A 434 21.99 10.49 29.95
C LEU A 434 20.99 10.23 31.07
N ASP A 435 21.22 10.84 32.27
CA ASP A 435 20.33 10.77 33.43
C ASP A 435 19.19 11.83 33.40
N GLY A 436 19.11 12.64 32.36
CA GLY A 436 18.13 13.71 32.24
C GLY A 436 18.40 14.96 33.08
N SER A 437 19.48 14.98 33.84
CA SER A 437 19.71 16.01 34.86
C SER A 437 20.12 17.39 34.32
N LYS A 438 20.70 17.46 33.12
CA LYS A 438 21.24 18.69 32.56
C LYS A 438 20.95 18.82 31.06
N GLN A 439 20.17 19.83 30.73
CA GLN A 439 19.88 20.21 29.34
C GLN A 439 20.63 21.48 28.95
N VAL A 440 21.21 21.50 27.75
CA VAL A 440 21.91 22.66 27.19
C VAL A 440 21.49 22.84 25.73
N LEU A 441 21.08 24.06 25.36
CA LEU A 441 20.89 24.42 23.95
C LEU A 441 22.27 24.67 23.34
N LEU A 442 22.66 23.90 22.31
CA LEU A 442 23.96 23.99 21.63
C LEU A 442 23.94 25.00 20.48
N ASP A 443 22.86 25.01 19.74
CA ASP A 443 22.69 25.93 18.62
C ASP A 443 21.22 26.38 18.54
N ALA A 444 21.02 27.70 18.54
CA ALA A 444 19.75 28.30 18.24
C ALA A 444 19.86 28.81 16.80
N ALA A 445 19.10 28.24 15.88
CA ALA A 445 19.01 28.82 14.54
C ALA A 445 18.61 30.30 14.68
N ASN A 446 19.37 31.16 14.03
CA ASN A 446 19.06 32.59 13.98
C ASN A 446 17.66 32.76 13.39
N SER A 447 16.70 33.16 14.23
CA SER A 447 15.30 33.45 13.89
C SER A 447 15.20 34.63 12.92
#